data_daea7c53a13bacfc1c7b225914e477b0
#
_entry.id   daea7c53a13bacfc1c7b225914e477b0
#
_cell.length_a   1.000
_cell.length_b   1.000
_cell.length_c   1.000
_cell.angle_alpha   90.00
_cell.angle_beta   90.00
_cell.angle_gamma   90.00
#
_symmetry.space_group_name_H-M   'P 1'
#
loop_
_entity.id
_entity.type
_entity.pdbx_description
1 polymer ?
#
loop_
_entity_poly.entity_id
_entity_poly.type
_entity_poly.pdbx_seq_one_letter_code
_entity_poly.pdbx_strand_id
1 'polypeptide(L)'
;YQPPFVPTVARYTDNYILMLSASKIFSYAGQRIALACVSDKLFDTQYPALATRYEDSGVFGPTFIASIMYMITSGCTATTQYAMAEMLEKSISGEINFVEDVREYERRARRMKQIFTDHGFSIVYDKDVTQQVGDGFFFTLGYPGLTGGELLRELMMYGVSSISLSTTGSEQQGVRACTSRMREE
;
A
#
# COMPACT_ATOMS: atom_id res chain seq x y z
N TYR A 1 -19.94 8.34 1.16
CA TYR A 1 -18.56 8.17 1.58
C TYR A 1 -17.92 9.51 1.92
N GLN A 2 -17.36 9.64 3.10
CA GLN A 2 -16.63 10.84 3.53
C GLN A 2 -15.30 10.44 4.17
N PRO A 3 -14.21 11.18 3.92
CA PRO A 3 -12.95 10.97 4.63
C PRO A 3 -13.16 10.96 6.16
N PRO A 4 -12.38 10.19 6.92
CA PRO A 4 -11.16 9.48 6.53
C PRO A 4 -11.36 8.04 6.00
N PHE A 5 -12.59 7.62 5.75
CA PHE A 5 -12.88 6.24 5.34
C PHE A 5 -12.55 5.97 3.88
N VAL A 6 -11.88 4.86 3.64
CA VAL A 6 -11.57 4.38 2.28
C VAL A 6 -12.68 3.44 1.82
N PRO A 7 -13.20 3.56 0.56
CA PRO A 7 -14.12 2.60 0.01
C PRO A 7 -13.52 1.19 0.03
N THR A 8 -14.33 0.20 0.38
CA THR A 8 -13.88 -1.20 0.40
C THR A 8 -14.80 -2.07 -0.45
N VAL A 9 -14.23 -3.05 -1.11
CA VAL A 9 -14.97 -4.05 -1.89
C VAL A 9 -15.96 -4.84 -1.03
N ALA A 10 -15.71 -4.96 0.27
CA ALA A 10 -16.60 -5.62 1.23
C ALA A 10 -18.03 -5.03 1.29
N ARG A 11 -18.22 -3.79 0.81
CA ARG A 11 -19.53 -3.16 0.73
C ARG A 11 -20.39 -3.72 -0.44
N TYR A 12 -19.75 -4.31 -1.44
CA TYR A 12 -20.40 -4.67 -2.70
C TYR A 12 -20.48 -6.17 -2.94
N THR A 13 -19.73 -6.96 -2.21
CA THR A 13 -19.68 -8.42 -2.38
C THR A 13 -19.27 -9.12 -1.08
N ASP A 14 -19.79 -10.34 -0.88
CA ASP A 14 -19.36 -11.25 0.20
C ASP A 14 -18.25 -12.20 -0.26
N ASN A 15 -17.71 -12.01 -1.44
CA ASN A 15 -16.64 -12.85 -2.00
C ASN A 15 -15.38 -11.99 -2.14
N TYR A 16 -14.68 -11.76 -1.03
CA TYR A 16 -13.49 -10.93 -1.03
C TYR A 16 -12.41 -11.41 -0.04
N ILE A 17 -11.18 -11.04 -0.35
CA ILE A 17 -10.03 -11.02 0.55
C ILE A 17 -9.45 -9.61 0.49
N LEU A 18 -9.52 -8.87 1.60
CA LEU A 18 -8.94 -7.54 1.69
C LEU A 18 -7.56 -7.64 2.34
N MET A 19 -6.53 -7.22 1.60
CA MET A 19 -5.15 -7.24 2.06
C MET A 19 -4.74 -5.86 2.56
N LEU A 20 -4.44 -5.74 3.85
CA LEU A 20 -4.05 -4.49 4.52
C LEU A 20 -2.59 -4.55 4.97
N SER A 21 -1.73 -3.82 4.29
CA SER A 21 -0.30 -3.77 4.65
C SER A 21 -0.05 -2.78 5.79
N ALA A 22 0.51 -3.23 6.88
CA ALA A 22 0.94 -2.37 7.99
C ALA A 22 2.08 -1.41 7.59
N SER A 23 2.78 -1.70 6.50
CA SER A 23 3.89 -0.87 5.99
C SER A 23 3.50 0.58 5.75
N LYS A 24 2.25 0.84 5.33
CA LYS A 24 1.77 2.19 4.99
C LYS A 24 0.83 2.76 6.04
N ILE A 25 -0.02 1.91 6.63
CA ILE A 25 -1.02 2.35 7.63
C ILE A 25 -0.32 2.82 8.91
N PHE A 26 0.63 2.03 9.42
CA PHE A 26 1.32 2.29 10.68
C PHE A 26 2.80 2.65 10.50
N SER A 27 3.25 2.98 9.28
CA SER A 27 4.69 3.18 8.98
C SER A 27 5.56 1.98 9.41
N TYR A 28 5.00 0.78 9.38
CA TYR A 28 5.55 -0.46 9.98
C TYR A 28 6.25 -1.35 8.94
N ALA A 29 6.85 -0.73 7.92
CA ALA A 29 7.41 -1.41 6.75
C ALA A 29 8.52 -2.40 7.09
N GLY A 30 9.35 -2.11 8.09
CA GLY A 30 10.48 -2.95 8.52
C GLY A 30 10.04 -4.27 9.15
N GLN A 31 8.83 -4.37 9.65
CA GLN A 31 8.32 -5.55 10.36
C GLN A 31 7.70 -6.61 9.45
N ARG A 32 7.54 -6.31 8.16
CA ARG A 32 7.09 -7.26 7.13
C ARG A 32 5.78 -7.99 7.46
N ILE A 33 4.74 -7.25 7.86
CA ILE A 33 3.44 -7.79 8.25
C ILE A 33 2.29 -7.11 7.50
N ALA A 34 1.27 -7.89 7.20
CA ALA A 34 0.00 -7.46 6.64
C ALA A 34 -1.15 -8.27 7.26
N LEU A 35 -2.37 -7.75 7.17
CA LEU A 35 -3.61 -8.44 7.52
C LEU A 35 -4.29 -8.92 6.25
N ALA A 36 -4.86 -10.11 6.30
CA ALA A 36 -5.82 -10.61 5.32
C ALA A 36 -7.20 -10.69 5.98
N CYS A 37 -8.12 -9.81 5.58
CA CYS A 37 -9.51 -9.87 6.03
C CYS A 37 -10.32 -10.65 5.00
N VAL A 38 -10.72 -11.85 5.35
CA VAL A 38 -11.51 -12.75 4.50
C VAL A 38 -12.97 -12.63 4.91
N SER A 39 -13.90 -12.56 3.96
CA SER A 39 -15.33 -12.59 4.29
C SER A 39 -15.72 -13.91 4.93
N ASP A 40 -16.66 -13.90 5.87
CA ASP A 40 -17.14 -15.11 6.55
C ASP A 40 -17.65 -16.14 5.54
N LYS A 41 -18.41 -15.70 4.54
CA LYS A 41 -18.90 -16.56 3.48
C LYS A 41 -17.79 -17.29 2.73
N LEU A 42 -16.74 -16.57 2.32
CA LEU A 42 -15.61 -17.19 1.64
C LEU A 42 -14.81 -18.07 2.59
N PHE A 43 -14.63 -17.64 3.83
CA PHE A 43 -13.87 -18.36 4.85
C PHE A 43 -14.46 -19.76 5.11
N ASP A 44 -15.79 -19.85 5.19
CA ASP A 44 -16.50 -21.10 5.50
C ASP A 44 -16.86 -21.92 4.25
N THR A 45 -16.59 -21.43 3.05
CA THR A 45 -16.90 -22.15 1.81
C THR A 45 -15.93 -23.31 1.58
N GLN A 46 -16.50 -24.47 1.27
CA GLN A 46 -15.73 -25.67 0.89
C GLN A 46 -15.47 -25.71 -0.63
N TYR A 47 -14.23 -25.98 -0.99
CA TYR A 47 -13.79 -26.14 -2.38
C TYR A 47 -13.19 -27.53 -2.60
N PRO A 48 -13.82 -28.41 -3.38
CA PRO A 48 -13.29 -29.76 -3.66
C PRO A 48 -11.87 -29.75 -4.26
N ALA A 49 -11.56 -28.75 -5.06
CA ALA A 49 -10.21 -28.58 -5.62
C ALA A 49 -9.15 -28.33 -4.56
N LEU A 50 -9.47 -27.59 -3.49
CA LEU A 50 -8.56 -27.39 -2.36
C LEU A 50 -8.39 -28.68 -1.56
N ALA A 51 -9.49 -29.39 -1.29
CA ALA A 51 -9.44 -30.69 -0.60
C ALA A 51 -8.53 -31.69 -1.32
N THR A 52 -8.65 -31.78 -2.64
CA THR A 52 -7.80 -32.65 -3.46
C THR A 52 -6.33 -32.20 -3.46
N ARG A 53 -6.08 -30.88 -3.52
CA ARG A 53 -4.72 -30.35 -3.63
C ARG A 53 -3.93 -30.43 -2.34
N TYR A 54 -4.58 -30.19 -1.21
CA TYR A 54 -3.95 -30.08 0.11
C TYR A 54 -4.24 -31.26 1.03
N GLU A 55 -5.03 -32.21 0.57
CA GLU A 55 -5.43 -33.42 1.33
C GLU A 55 -6.04 -33.06 2.72
N ASP A 56 -6.87 -32.00 2.73
CA ASP A 56 -7.56 -31.48 3.93
C ASP A 56 -9.08 -31.39 3.73
N SER A 57 -9.77 -30.66 4.58
CA SER A 57 -11.24 -30.45 4.49
C SER A 57 -11.69 -29.71 3.23
N GLY A 58 -10.79 -28.98 2.58
CA GLY A 58 -11.10 -28.08 1.48
C GLY A 58 -11.90 -26.83 1.88
N VAL A 59 -12.13 -26.61 3.17
CA VAL A 59 -12.74 -25.37 3.66
C VAL A 59 -11.72 -24.25 3.54
N PHE A 60 -12.10 -23.16 2.84
CA PHE A 60 -11.15 -22.11 2.42
C PHE A 60 -10.31 -21.53 3.57
N GLY A 61 -10.95 -21.11 4.66
CA GLY A 61 -10.25 -20.43 5.76
C GLY A 61 -9.16 -21.29 6.41
N PRO A 62 -9.46 -22.47 6.95
CA PRO A 62 -8.45 -23.39 7.50
C PRO A 62 -7.37 -23.75 6.49
N THR A 63 -7.74 -24.08 5.24
CA THR A 63 -6.77 -24.40 4.18
C THR A 63 -5.88 -23.19 3.86
N PHE A 64 -6.46 -21.99 3.79
CA PHE A 64 -5.71 -20.77 3.52
C PHE A 64 -4.67 -20.48 4.62
N ILE A 65 -5.05 -20.64 5.89
CA ILE A 65 -4.14 -20.38 7.02
C ILE A 65 -3.05 -21.45 7.11
N ALA A 66 -3.44 -22.72 7.18
CA ALA A 66 -2.53 -23.82 7.49
C ALA A 66 -1.72 -24.27 6.26
N SER A 67 -2.39 -24.43 5.12
CA SER A 67 -1.78 -25.05 3.93
C SER A 67 -1.24 -24.06 2.92
N ILE A 68 -1.76 -22.83 2.87
CA ILE A 68 -1.28 -21.81 1.93
C ILE A 68 -0.34 -20.82 2.63
N MET A 69 -0.84 -20.06 3.61
CA MET A 69 -0.04 -19.02 4.23
C MET A 69 1.16 -19.60 5.01
N TYR A 70 0.94 -20.63 5.81
CA TYR A 70 2.02 -21.25 6.59
C TYR A 70 3.09 -21.88 5.68
N MET A 71 2.70 -22.60 4.64
CA MET A 71 3.65 -23.22 3.70
C MET A 71 4.50 -22.20 2.95
N ILE A 72 3.96 -21.01 2.64
CA ILE A 72 4.69 -19.97 1.91
C ILE A 72 5.60 -19.16 2.86
N THR A 73 5.15 -18.91 4.10
CA THR A 73 5.80 -17.95 5.01
C THR A 73 6.48 -18.60 6.20
N SER A 74 6.23 -19.88 6.47
CA SER A 74 6.59 -20.57 7.71
C SER A 74 6.05 -19.89 8.97
N GLY A 75 5.00 -19.09 8.81
CA GLY A 75 4.37 -18.29 9.85
C GLY A 75 4.88 -16.85 9.93
N CYS A 76 4.14 -16.02 10.64
CA CYS A 76 4.52 -14.64 10.92
C CYS A 76 5.23 -14.52 12.27
N THR A 77 6.14 -13.55 12.40
CA THR A 77 6.83 -13.24 13.65
C THR A 77 5.82 -12.89 14.76
N ALA A 78 5.82 -13.63 15.85
CA ALA A 78 4.85 -13.48 16.94
C ALA A 78 4.89 -12.07 17.57
N THR A 79 6.08 -11.56 17.88
CA THR A 79 6.25 -10.21 18.46
C THR A 79 5.65 -9.13 17.59
N THR A 80 5.78 -9.24 16.28
CA THR A 80 5.20 -8.28 15.31
C THR A 80 3.68 -8.37 15.28
N GLN A 81 3.11 -9.57 15.40
CA GLN A 81 1.66 -9.76 15.47
C GLN A 81 1.07 -9.13 16.73
N TYR A 82 1.68 -9.36 17.90
CA TYR A 82 1.22 -8.75 19.15
C TYR A 82 1.32 -7.22 19.13
N ALA A 83 2.42 -6.68 18.65
CA ALA A 83 2.57 -5.23 18.51
C ALA A 83 1.52 -4.62 17.56
N MET A 84 1.19 -5.31 16.47
CA MET A 84 0.17 -4.85 15.54
C MET A 84 -1.25 -4.96 16.13
N ALA A 85 -1.53 -6.01 16.90
CA ALA A 85 -2.80 -6.15 17.63
C ALA A 85 -2.99 -4.99 18.61
N GLU A 86 -1.98 -4.66 19.41
CA GLU A 86 -2.00 -3.51 20.32
C GLU A 86 -2.23 -2.17 19.58
N MET A 87 -1.55 -1.95 18.46
CA MET A 87 -1.78 -0.74 17.65
C MET A 87 -3.22 -0.65 17.12
N LEU A 88 -3.81 -1.78 16.71
CA LEU A 88 -5.18 -1.83 16.25
C LEU A 88 -6.18 -1.56 17.40
N GLU A 89 -5.98 -2.19 18.56
CA GLU A 89 -6.83 -1.96 19.74
C GLU A 89 -6.80 -0.49 20.18
N LYS A 90 -5.61 0.10 20.24
CA LYS A 90 -5.44 1.53 20.56
C LYS A 90 -6.04 2.46 19.51
N SER A 91 -6.01 2.06 18.25
CA SER A 91 -6.67 2.83 17.17
C SER A 91 -8.19 2.76 17.26
N ILE A 92 -8.74 1.60 17.62
CA ILE A 92 -10.18 1.40 17.81
C ILE A 92 -10.66 2.16 19.06
N SER A 93 -9.90 2.15 20.14
CA SER A 93 -10.23 2.91 21.36
C SER A 93 -10.08 4.42 21.21
N GLY A 94 -9.39 4.88 20.15
CA GLY A 94 -9.11 6.30 19.92
C GLY A 94 -7.89 6.82 20.67
N GLU A 95 -7.11 5.96 21.33
CA GLU A 95 -5.85 6.33 22.00
C GLU A 95 -4.78 6.71 20.96
N ILE A 96 -4.77 6.03 19.80
CA ILE A 96 -3.90 6.32 18.66
C ILE A 96 -4.76 6.78 17.48
N ASN A 97 -4.42 7.91 16.88
CA ASN A 97 -5.02 8.36 15.63
C ASN A 97 -4.00 8.29 14.50
N PHE A 98 -3.82 7.11 13.91
CA PHE A 98 -2.86 6.90 12.82
C PHE A 98 -3.17 7.72 11.56
N VAL A 99 -4.41 8.18 11.39
CA VAL A 99 -4.79 9.06 10.28
C VAL A 99 -4.13 10.42 10.44
N GLU A 100 -4.08 10.97 11.65
CA GLU A 100 -3.36 12.22 11.93
C GLU A 100 -1.85 12.05 11.72
N ASP A 101 -1.28 10.94 12.17
CA ASP A 101 0.14 10.64 12.01
C ASP A 101 0.59 10.59 10.54
N VAL A 102 -0.28 10.10 9.64
CA VAL A 102 0.03 10.03 8.21
C VAL A 102 -0.29 11.32 7.43
N ARG A 103 -0.99 12.29 8.01
CA ARG A 103 -1.23 13.60 7.38
C ARG A 103 0.05 14.37 7.06
N GLU A 104 1.10 14.11 7.79
CA GLU A 104 2.41 14.67 7.50
C GLU A 104 2.89 14.29 6.09
N TYR A 105 2.61 13.07 5.62
CA TYR A 105 2.96 12.66 4.26
C TYR A 105 2.15 13.40 3.20
N GLU A 106 0.88 13.68 3.46
CA GLU A 106 0.05 14.53 2.59
C GLU A 106 0.65 15.93 2.46
N ARG A 107 1.00 16.55 3.58
CA ARG A 107 1.59 17.89 3.61
C ARG A 107 2.90 17.94 2.81
N ARG A 108 3.80 16.98 3.05
CA ARG A 108 5.06 16.85 2.31
C ARG A 108 4.85 16.61 0.83
N ALA A 109 3.95 15.68 0.46
CA ALA A 109 3.65 15.39 -0.93
C ALA A 109 3.14 16.63 -1.66
N ARG A 110 2.23 17.37 -1.05
CA ARG A 110 1.67 18.60 -1.63
C ARG A 110 2.77 19.66 -1.85
N ARG A 111 3.64 19.85 -0.86
CA ARG A 111 4.77 20.78 -0.98
C ARG A 111 5.74 20.36 -2.07
N MET A 112 6.12 19.09 -2.11
CA MET A 112 7.01 18.55 -3.13
C MET A 112 6.41 18.64 -4.52
N LYS A 113 5.15 18.24 -4.72
CA LYS A 113 4.47 18.38 -6.01
C LYS A 113 4.51 19.82 -6.51
N GLN A 114 4.23 20.79 -5.65
CA GLN A 114 4.29 22.21 -6.01
C GLN A 114 5.69 22.61 -6.48
N ILE A 115 6.73 22.28 -5.74
CA ILE A 115 8.12 22.58 -6.11
C ILE A 115 8.47 21.96 -7.47
N PHE A 116 8.15 20.69 -7.68
CA PHE A 116 8.46 20.03 -8.94
C PHE A 116 7.70 20.64 -10.12
N THR A 117 6.40 20.93 -9.96
CA THR A 117 5.60 21.55 -11.03
C THR A 117 6.05 22.96 -11.35
N ASP A 118 6.47 23.75 -10.37
CA ASP A 118 7.06 25.08 -10.58
C ASP A 118 8.36 25.03 -11.38
N HIS A 119 9.03 23.85 -11.42
CA HIS A 119 10.27 23.63 -12.18
C HIS A 119 10.06 22.80 -13.44
N GLY A 120 8.84 22.73 -13.96
CA GLY A 120 8.52 22.14 -15.26
C GLY A 120 8.27 20.63 -15.26
N PHE A 121 8.19 20.00 -14.10
CA PHE A 121 7.76 18.60 -13.98
C PHE A 121 6.23 18.49 -14.10
N SER A 122 5.76 17.33 -14.48
CA SER A 122 4.35 16.96 -14.46
C SER A 122 4.08 15.84 -13.46
N ILE A 123 2.86 15.78 -12.92
CA ILE A 123 2.40 14.64 -12.14
C ILE A 123 1.80 13.61 -13.10
N VAL A 124 2.40 12.44 -13.21
CA VAL A 124 2.01 11.42 -14.22
C VAL A 124 0.64 10.82 -13.89
N TYR A 125 0.44 10.44 -12.62
CA TYR A 125 -0.84 9.95 -12.13
C TYR A 125 -1.44 10.96 -11.14
N ASP A 126 -2.15 11.95 -11.68
CA ASP A 126 -2.75 13.04 -10.90
C ASP A 126 -4.24 12.83 -10.63
N LYS A 127 -4.92 12.11 -11.52
CA LYS A 127 -6.37 11.91 -11.44
C LYS A 127 -6.76 10.45 -11.58
N ASP A 128 -7.81 10.07 -10.86
CA ASP A 128 -8.60 8.87 -11.08
C ASP A 128 -9.93 9.30 -11.70
N VAL A 129 -10.08 9.06 -13.01
CA VAL A 129 -11.16 9.58 -13.87
C VAL A 129 -11.22 11.11 -13.78
N THR A 130 -12.04 11.66 -12.88
CA THR A 130 -12.24 13.11 -12.70
C THR A 130 -11.77 13.63 -11.34
N GLN A 131 -11.46 12.73 -10.40
CA GLN A 131 -11.05 13.08 -9.04
C GLN A 131 -9.53 13.12 -8.93
N GLN A 132 -9.03 14.03 -8.12
CA GLN A 132 -7.60 14.04 -7.78
C GLN A 132 -7.23 12.80 -6.97
N VAL A 133 -6.12 12.17 -7.32
CA VAL A 133 -5.56 11.06 -6.53
C VAL A 133 -5.07 11.61 -5.20
N GLY A 134 -5.44 10.90 -4.11
CA GLY A 134 -4.97 11.27 -2.77
C GLY A 134 -3.45 11.14 -2.64
N ASP A 135 -2.85 12.08 -1.92
CA ASP A 135 -1.43 12.06 -1.62
C ASP A 135 -1.12 11.13 -0.45
N GLY A 136 0.07 10.57 -0.45
CA GLY A 136 0.54 9.66 0.57
C GLY A 136 2.05 9.52 0.56
N PHE A 137 2.55 8.29 0.73
CA PHE A 137 3.99 8.01 0.69
C PHE A 137 4.63 8.28 -0.66
N PHE A 138 3.88 8.13 -1.74
CA PHE A 138 4.39 8.19 -3.10
C PHE A 138 3.52 9.07 -3.98
N PHE A 139 4.19 9.72 -4.93
CA PHE A 139 3.56 10.33 -6.10
C PHE A 139 4.49 10.15 -7.31
N THR A 140 4.01 10.51 -8.49
CA THR A 140 4.68 10.20 -9.75
C THR A 140 5.06 11.47 -10.48
N LEU A 141 6.28 11.50 -11.02
CA LEU A 141 6.85 12.66 -11.71
C LEU A 141 7.25 12.28 -13.13
N GLY A 142 6.92 13.13 -14.09
CA GLY A 142 7.43 13.13 -15.43
C GLY A 142 8.16 14.44 -15.74
N TYR A 143 9.02 14.41 -16.77
CA TYR A 143 9.65 15.61 -17.29
C TYR A 143 9.60 15.59 -18.83
N PRO A 144 9.24 16.71 -19.49
CA PRO A 144 9.11 16.76 -20.93
C PRO A 144 10.39 16.31 -21.66
N GLY A 145 10.22 15.42 -22.63
CA GLY A 145 11.34 14.93 -23.46
C GLY A 145 12.23 13.87 -22.84
N LEU A 146 11.98 13.46 -21.57
CA LEU A 146 12.75 12.40 -20.93
C LEU A 146 11.93 11.13 -20.71
N THR A 147 12.51 9.99 -20.98
CA THR A 147 12.01 8.69 -20.52
C THR A 147 12.19 8.54 -19.02
N GLY A 148 11.46 7.60 -18.38
CA GLY A 148 11.61 7.33 -16.95
C GLY A 148 13.03 6.95 -16.55
N GLY A 149 13.78 6.23 -17.41
CA GLY A 149 15.18 5.87 -17.18
C GLY A 149 16.15 7.04 -17.30
N GLU A 150 15.92 7.94 -18.24
CA GLU A 150 16.71 9.17 -18.41
C GLU A 150 16.45 10.12 -17.25
N LEU A 151 15.20 10.36 -16.91
CA LEU A 151 14.84 11.19 -15.76
C LEU A 151 15.45 10.66 -14.45
N LEU A 152 15.43 9.34 -14.25
CA LEU A 152 16.05 8.71 -13.08
C LEU A 152 17.55 9.03 -13.03
N ARG A 153 18.27 8.90 -14.15
CA ARG A 153 19.71 9.21 -14.22
C ARG A 153 20.01 10.67 -13.91
N GLU A 154 19.25 11.59 -14.51
CA GLU A 154 19.39 13.02 -14.25
C GLU A 154 19.19 13.34 -12.78
N LEU A 155 18.11 12.87 -12.17
CA LEU A 155 17.83 13.07 -10.75
C LEU A 155 18.93 12.52 -9.84
N MET A 156 19.51 11.38 -10.19
CA MET A 156 20.62 10.79 -9.42
C MET A 156 21.88 11.67 -9.45
N MET A 157 22.14 12.41 -10.53
CA MET A 157 23.27 13.35 -10.61
C MET A 157 23.13 14.50 -9.59
N TYR A 158 21.90 14.80 -9.16
CA TYR A 158 21.60 15.79 -8.13
C TYR A 158 21.32 15.16 -6.75
N GLY A 159 21.66 13.89 -6.57
CA GLY A 159 21.49 13.18 -5.29
C GLY A 159 20.05 12.75 -4.97
N VAL A 160 19.14 12.82 -5.95
CA VAL A 160 17.74 12.40 -5.77
C VAL A 160 17.57 10.96 -6.26
N SER A 161 17.34 10.03 -5.33
CA SER A 161 17.04 8.64 -5.64
C SER A 161 15.53 8.42 -5.80
N SER A 162 15.14 7.75 -6.88
CA SER A 162 13.75 7.43 -7.20
C SER A 162 13.67 6.06 -7.88
N ILE A 163 12.47 5.68 -8.36
CA ILE A 163 12.27 4.42 -9.08
C ILE A 163 11.54 4.74 -10.39
N SER A 164 12.06 4.24 -11.52
CA SER A 164 11.35 4.37 -12.80
C SER A 164 9.97 3.72 -12.73
N LEU A 165 8.97 4.36 -13.32
CA LEU A 165 7.61 3.84 -13.37
C LEU A 165 7.52 2.49 -14.09
N SER A 166 8.33 2.23 -15.10
CA SER A 166 8.42 0.94 -15.78
C SER A 166 8.76 -0.20 -14.81
N THR A 167 9.63 0.04 -13.82
CA THR A 167 9.96 -0.94 -12.77
C THR A 167 8.75 -1.27 -11.88
N THR A 168 7.77 -0.38 -11.81
CA THR A 168 6.52 -0.59 -11.04
C THR A 168 5.38 -1.16 -11.90
N GLY A 169 5.64 -1.53 -13.14
CA GLY A 169 4.66 -2.09 -14.07
C GLY A 169 3.84 -1.06 -14.85
N SER A 170 4.20 0.22 -14.80
CA SER A 170 3.53 1.27 -15.55
C SER A 170 4.04 1.35 -16.99
N GLU A 171 3.15 1.62 -17.94
CA GLU A 171 3.48 1.95 -19.33
C GLU A 171 3.81 3.44 -19.51
N GLN A 172 3.49 4.29 -18.52
CA GLN A 172 3.78 5.71 -18.56
C GLN A 172 5.26 5.99 -18.27
N GLN A 173 5.78 7.06 -18.89
CA GLN A 173 7.14 7.53 -18.63
C GLN A 173 7.19 8.39 -17.38
N GLY A 174 8.23 8.21 -16.57
CA GLY A 174 8.41 8.97 -15.34
C GLY A 174 9.05 8.16 -14.22
N VAL A 175 9.05 8.74 -13.04
CA VAL A 175 9.61 8.16 -11.82
C VAL A 175 8.61 8.25 -10.67
N ARG A 176 8.75 7.36 -9.69
CA ARG A 176 8.02 7.38 -8.43
C ARG A 176 8.86 8.03 -7.34
N ALA A 177 8.42 9.18 -6.86
CA ALA A 177 9.01 9.88 -5.73
C ALA A 177 8.44 9.37 -4.39
N CYS A 178 9.23 9.46 -3.32
CA CYS A 178 8.84 9.08 -1.96
C CYS A 178 8.98 10.26 -1.01
N THR A 179 7.95 10.51 -0.20
CA THR A 179 7.89 11.64 0.74
C THR A 179 8.38 11.33 2.14
N SER A 180 8.50 10.03 2.48
CA SER A 180 8.62 9.59 3.88
C SER A 180 9.90 10.03 4.61
N ARG A 181 10.96 10.36 3.87
CA ARG A 181 12.25 10.80 4.45
C ARG A 181 12.66 12.22 4.06
N MET A 182 11.77 12.96 3.42
CA MET A 182 12.08 14.35 3.08
C MET A 182 11.99 15.23 4.33
N ARG A 183 12.99 16.09 4.51
CA ARG A 183 13.01 17.11 5.55
C ARG A 183 12.51 18.42 4.97
N GLU A 184 12.05 19.32 5.82
CA GLU A 184 11.53 20.63 5.41
C GLU A 184 12.64 21.69 5.22
N GLU A 185 13.87 21.35 5.53
CA GLU A 185 15.02 22.27 5.40
C GLU A 185 15.44 22.47 3.94
#